data_cc575af1cf44aceefb856a601d4517cb
#
_entry.id   cc575af1cf44aceefb856a601d4517cb
#
_cell.length_a   1.000
_cell.length_b   1.000
_cell.length_c   1.000
_cell.angle_alpha   90.00
_cell.angle_beta   90.00
_cell.angle_gamma   90.00
#
_symmetry.space_group_name_H-M   'P 1'
#
loop_
_entity.id
_entity.type
_entity.pdbx_description
1 polymer ?
#
loop_
_entity_poly.entity_id
_entity_poly.type
_entity_poly.pdbx_seq_one_letter_code
_entity_poly.pdbx_strand_id
1 'polypeptide(L)'
;GADATVSIGGTELKVENGKLYHNGVEVTADAAVSVPGGAHGTLTVTGMDADGTVHYTYTLTAPVDATGNASNRPGEGDAGRGEAVHADAFDVTITTTGGTATGQITVDALDDAPVLSTLDTTQTTVADGEAALTGTLSFTPGADAEGAQVTVEVEGQTFTGTKANGEWTFTGGSDGSSFQLNGTAFTYTRPSSNTTDGRNDTIILKVTVTDGDGDIAQQSVTVNTVAGPLFEGAPSGGSSVVTTDEGNIPGMGSQHETSATRPFGAATDGSFKMELHGADATVSIGGTELKVENG
;
A
#
# COMPACT_ATOMS: atom_id res chain seq x y z
N GLY A 1 -23.09 10.62 -55.69
CA GLY A 1 -23.79 10.84 -54.43
C GLY A 1 -24.20 12.31 -54.35
N ALA A 2 -25.23 12.61 -53.58
CA ALA A 2 -25.62 14.00 -53.34
C ALA A 2 -24.56 14.66 -52.45
N ASP A 3 -24.22 15.92 -52.77
CA ASP A 3 -23.33 16.72 -51.92
C ASP A 3 -23.96 16.98 -50.55
N ALA A 4 -23.17 16.91 -49.51
CA ALA A 4 -23.62 17.07 -48.13
C ALA A 4 -22.57 17.82 -47.28
N THR A 5 -23.05 18.51 -46.26
CA THR A 5 -22.17 18.99 -45.18
C THR A 5 -22.38 18.10 -43.96
N VAL A 6 -21.29 17.65 -43.37
CA VAL A 6 -21.26 16.85 -42.15
C VAL A 6 -20.55 17.64 -41.07
N SER A 7 -21.19 17.89 -39.95
CA SER A 7 -20.56 18.49 -38.76
C SER A 7 -20.45 17.41 -37.68
N ILE A 8 -19.26 17.20 -37.16
CA ILE A 8 -19.00 16.27 -36.04
C ILE A 8 -18.28 17.08 -34.96
N GLY A 9 -18.88 17.18 -33.79
CA GLY A 9 -18.33 17.97 -32.66
C GLY A 9 -17.99 19.41 -33.05
N GLY A 10 -18.77 20.01 -33.96
CA GLY A 10 -18.52 21.34 -34.53
C GLY A 10 -17.48 21.44 -35.67
N THR A 11 -16.79 20.33 -35.99
CA THR A 11 -15.89 20.27 -37.16
C THR A 11 -16.68 20.04 -38.43
N GLU A 12 -16.61 20.99 -39.36
CA GLU A 12 -17.31 20.92 -40.65
C GLU A 12 -16.51 20.12 -41.69
N LEU A 13 -17.17 19.14 -42.26
CA LEU A 13 -16.68 18.29 -43.33
C LEU A 13 -17.64 18.38 -44.52
N LYS A 14 -17.14 18.24 -45.75
CA LYS A 14 -17.95 18.24 -46.96
C LYS A 14 -17.86 16.92 -47.68
N VAL A 15 -19.01 16.42 -48.12
CA VAL A 15 -19.08 15.29 -49.03
C VAL A 15 -19.27 15.81 -50.44
N GLU A 16 -18.32 15.54 -51.30
CA GLU A 16 -18.33 15.93 -52.72
C GLU A 16 -17.90 14.73 -53.57
N ASN A 17 -18.70 14.38 -54.60
CA ASN A 17 -18.37 13.27 -55.51
C ASN A 17 -18.09 11.93 -54.79
N GLY A 18 -18.75 11.68 -53.66
CA GLY A 18 -18.58 10.43 -52.86
C GLY A 18 -17.30 10.37 -52.05
N LYS A 19 -16.65 11.50 -51.80
CA LYS A 19 -15.47 11.64 -50.98
C LYS A 19 -15.69 12.68 -49.88
N LEU A 20 -15.00 12.52 -48.76
CA LEU A 20 -15.04 13.43 -47.63
C LEU A 20 -13.89 14.41 -47.67
N TYR A 21 -14.14 15.70 -47.44
CA TYR A 21 -13.15 16.77 -47.46
C TYR A 21 -13.24 17.61 -46.19
N HIS A 22 -12.08 18.05 -45.70
CA HIS A 22 -11.94 19.11 -44.71
C HIS A 22 -11.05 20.24 -45.26
N ASN A 23 -11.56 21.46 -45.27
CA ASN A 23 -10.84 22.64 -45.81
C ASN A 23 -10.26 22.41 -47.22
N GLY A 24 -10.98 21.66 -48.07
CA GLY A 24 -10.56 21.36 -49.45
C GLY A 24 -9.55 20.23 -49.60
N VAL A 25 -9.14 19.57 -48.52
CA VAL A 25 -8.26 18.40 -48.51
C VAL A 25 -9.12 17.14 -48.32
N GLU A 26 -8.91 16.12 -49.16
CA GLU A 26 -9.57 14.82 -48.98
C GLU A 26 -9.17 14.19 -47.64
N VAL A 27 -10.15 13.76 -46.85
CA VAL A 27 -9.92 13.08 -45.55
C VAL A 27 -9.59 11.61 -45.82
N THR A 28 -8.40 11.22 -45.45
CA THR A 28 -7.87 9.85 -45.59
C THR A 28 -7.11 9.48 -44.32
N ALA A 29 -6.66 8.24 -44.20
CA ALA A 29 -5.84 7.83 -43.07
C ALA A 29 -4.57 8.65 -42.89
N ASP A 30 -3.95 9.11 -44.03
CA ASP A 30 -2.74 9.94 -44.03
C ASP A 30 -3.06 11.44 -43.84
N ALA A 31 -4.30 11.84 -44.03
CA ALA A 31 -4.82 13.20 -43.88
C ALA A 31 -6.07 13.20 -43.00
N ALA A 32 -5.94 12.61 -41.85
CA ALA A 32 -7.02 12.47 -40.87
C ALA A 32 -7.32 13.81 -40.18
N VAL A 33 -8.56 13.98 -39.75
CA VAL A 33 -9.06 15.21 -39.13
C VAL A 33 -9.37 14.99 -37.67
N SER A 34 -8.70 15.70 -36.78
CA SER A 34 -8.99 15.73 -35.36
C SER A 34 -10.22 16.59 -35.10
N VAL A 35 -11.16 16.03 -34.35
CA VAL A 35 -12.41 16.68 -33.88
C VAL A 35 -12.20 17.14 -32.46
N PRO A 36 -12.25 18.45 -32.19
CA PRO A 36 -12.09 18.98 -30.83
C PRO A 36 -13.36 18.72 -29.99
N GLY A 37 -13.22 18.87 -28.66
CA GLY A 37 -14.38 18.85 -27.74
C GLY A 37 -14.49 17.58 -26.90
N GLY A 38 -13.60 16.61 -27.04
CA GLY A 38 -13.47 15.51 -26.09
C GLY A 38 -12.83 16.02 -24.78
N ALA A 39 -13.42 15.65 -23.64
CA ALA A 39 -12.88 15.95 -22.32
C ALA A 39 -11.78 14.94 -21.93
N HIS A 40 -11.97 13.69 -22.34
CA HIS A 40 -11.09 12.58 -21.96
C HIS A 40 -10.27 12.02 -23.13
N GLY A 41 -10.60 12.43 -24.38
CA GLY A 41 -9.88 11.92 -25.53
C GLY A 41 -10.09 12.71 -26.82
N THR A 42 -9.58 12.16 -27.90
CA THR A 42 -9.63 12.78 -29.23
C THR A 42 -10.34 11.86 -30.22
N LEU A 43 -11.39 12.37 -30.84
CA LEU A 43 -12.01 11.74 -31.99
C LEU A 43 -11.26 12.14 -33.24
N THR A 44 -10.93 11.20 -34.09
CA THR A 44 -10.21 11.47 -35.37
C THR A 44 -10.97 10.80 -36.51
N VAL A 45 -11.41 11.61 -37.48
CA VAL A 45 -12.05 11.11 -38.71
C VAL A 45 -10.96 10.71 -39.71
N THR A 46 -11.01 9.48 -40.19
CA THR A 46 -9.95 8.87 -41.00
C THR A 46 -10.34 8.66 -42.46
N GLY A 47 -11.61 8.88 -42.83
CA GLY A 47 -12.08 8.75 -44.20
C GLY A 47 -13.55 8.42 -44.32
N MET A 48 -13.97 8.16 -45.55
CA MET A 48 -15.31 7.73 -45.91
C MET A 48 -15.27 6.72 -47.05
N ASP A 49 -16.05 5.68 -46.99
CA ASP A 49 -16.23 4.70 -48.04
C ASP A 49 -17.19 5.19 -49.15
N ALA A 50 -17.16 4.51 -50.27
CA ALA A 50 -18.02 4.83 -51.45
C ALA A 50 -19.52 4.72 -51.15
N ASP A 51 -19.94 3.95 -50.14
CA ASP A 51 -21.31 3.81 -49.68
C ASP A 51 -21.73 4.93 -48.72
N GLY A 52 -20.82 5.81 -48.35
CA GLY A 52 -21.06 6.92 -47.41
C GLY A 52 -20.76 6.61 -45.95
N THR A 53 -20.16 5.46 -45.64
CA THR A 53 -19.73 5.13 -44.28
C THR A 53 -18.54 5.96 -43.88
N VAL A 54 -18.66 6.79 -42.84
CA VAL A 54 -17.57 7.60 -42.28
C VAL A 54 -16.83 6.80 -41.24
N HIS A 55 -15.50 6.71 -41.39
CA HIS A 55 -14.60 6.04 -40.47
C HIS A 55 -13.98 7.02 -39.49
N TYR A 56 -13.91 6.64 -38.26
CA TYR A 56 -13.25 7.41 -37.18
C TYR A 56 -12.58 6.49 -36.18
N THR A 57 -11.65 7.04 -35.44
CA THR A 57 -11.01 6.44 -34.28
C THR A 57 -11.16 7.37 -33.10
N TYR A 58 -11.21 6.82 -31.90
CA TYR A 58 -11.12 7.59 -30.67
C TYR A 58 -9.91 7.12 -29.86
N THR A 59 -9.12 8.08 -29.35
CA THR A 59 -7.97 7.81 -28.51
C THR A 59 -8.22 8.46 -27.15
N LEU A 60 -8.32 7.66 -26.10
CA LEU A 60 -8.38 8.13 -24.72
C LEU A 60 -7.03 8.76 -24.35
N THR A 61 -7.03 9.96 -23.76
CA THR A 61 -5.84 10.72 -23.40
C THR A 61 -5.83 11.21 -21.94
N ALA A 62 -6.96 11.05 -21.27
CA ALA A 62 -7.12 11.33 -19.85
C ALA A 62 -7.91 10.20 -19.21
N PRO A 63 -7.71 9.93 -17.93
CA PRO A 63 -8.49 8.95 -17.20
C PRO A 63 -9.97 9.33 -17.14
N VAL A 64 -10.80 8.36 -16.84
CA VAL A 64 -12.24 8.52 -16.59
C VAL A 64 -12.54 8.03 -15.20
N ASP A 65 -13.54 8.65 -14.57
CA ASP A 65 -13.96 8.39 -13.20
C ASP A 65 -15.39 7.85 -13.21
N ALA A 66 -15.57 6.62 -12.77
CA ALA A 66 -16.88 6.00 -12.55
C ALA A 66 -17.49 6.47 -11.24
N THR A 67 -17.83 7.76 -11.16
CA THR A 67 -18.39 8.38 -9.95
C THR A 67 -19.54 7.58 -9.36
N GLY A 68 -19.36 7.12 -8.13
CA GLY A 68 -20.39 6.46 -7.33
C GLY A 68 -20.20 4.98 -7.12
N ASN A 69 -19.16 4.40 -7.67
CA ASN A 69 -18.87 2.99 -7.52
C ASN A 69 -17.53 2.73 -6.83
N ALA A 70 -17.27 3.42 -5.77
CA ALA A 70 -16.33 2.92 -4.77
C ALA A 70 -16.85 1.56 -4.25
N SER A 71 -17.00 0.59 -5.11
CA SER A 71 -17.29 -0.76 -4.73
C SER A 71 -16.01 -1.35 -4.17
N ASN A 72 -15.71 -0.90 -2.95
CA ASN A 72 -14.79 -1.58 -2.05
C ASN A 72 -15.19 -3.05 -1.99
N ARG A 73 -14.64 -3.87 -2.84
CA ARG A 73 -14.61 -5.31 -2.66
C ARG A 73 -13.27 -5.68 -2.02
N PRO A 74 -13.20 -5.75 -0.68
CA PRO A 74 -12.00 -6.19 -0.01
C PRO A 74 -11.65 -7.59 -0.49
N GLY A 75 -10.50 -7.75 -1.12
CA GLY A 75 -9.99 -9.05 -1.55
C GLY A 75 -10.18 -9.41 -3.02
N GLU A 76 -10.86 -8.61 -3.81
CA GLU A 76 -11.00 -8.85 -5.26
C GLU A 76 -10.28 -7.76 -6.05
N GLY A 77 -9.11 -7.37 -5.86
CA GLY A 77 -8.21 -6.50 -6.62
C GLY A 77 -8.76 -5.75 -7.87
N ASP A 78 -10.03 -5.36 -7.84
CA ASP A 78 -10.82 -4.95 -9.00
C ASP A 78 -11.98 -4.02 -8.61
N ALA A 79 -11.82 -3.26 -7.54
CA ALA A 79 -12.80 -2.25 -7.14
C ALA A 79 -12.77 -1.09 -8.16
N GLY A 80 -13.88 -0.83 -8.79
CA GLY A 80 -14.03 0.21 -9.81
C GLY A 80 -13.76 -0.27 -11.24
N ARG A 81 -12.89 -1.21 -11.44
CA ARG A 81 -12.47 -1.66 -12.76
C ARG A 81 -13.60 -2.24 -13.59
N GLY A 82 -13.75 -1.74 -14.81
CA GLY A 82 -14.65 -2.30 -15.80
C GLY A 82 -16.04 -1.67 -15.83
N GLU A 83 -16.30 -0.62 -15.07
CA GLU A 83 -17.51 0.17 -15.24
C GLU A 83 -17.39 1.09 -16.45
N ALA A 84 -18.39 1.05 -17.33
CA ALA A 84 -18.45 1.90 -18.49
C ALA A 84 -18.91 3.30 -18.08
N VAL A 85 -18.09 4.30 -18.35
CA VAL A 85 -18.40 5.70 -18.14
C VAL A 85 -18.56 6.38 -19.49
N HIS A 86 -19.60 7.22 -19.62
CA HIS A 86 -19.73 8.12 -20.77
C HIS A 86 -18.59 9.15 -20.73
N ALA A 87 -17.47 8.79 -21.39
CA ALA A 87 -16.29 9.64 -21.42
C ALA A 87 -16.53 10.92 -22.23
N ASP A 88 -17.02 10.74 -23.48
CA ASP A 88 -17.22 11.86 -24.39
C ASP A 88 -18.44 11.64 -25.30
N ALA A 89 -18.97 12.74 -25.84
CA ALA A 89 -20.04 12.72 -26.82
C ALA A 89 -19.82 13.81 -27.89
N PHE A 90 -20.02 13.44 -29.14
CA PHE A 90 -19.84 14.36 -30.27
C PHE A 90 -21.13 14.42 -31.09
N ASP A 91 -21.76 15.58 -31.13
CA ASP A 91 -22.94 15.79 -31.94
C ASP A 91 -22.61 15.68 -33.40
N VAL A 92 -23.46 14.98 -34.15
CA VAL A 92 -23.34 14.82 -35.61
C VAL A 92 -24.54 15.46 -36.26
N THR A 93 -24.27 16.32 -37.25
CA THR A 93 -25.30 16.92 -38.10
C THR A 93 -24.93 16.72 -39.55
N ILE A 94 -25.86 16.16 -40.33
CA ILE A 94 -25.74 15.96 -41.75
C ILE A 94 -26.75 16.85 -42.46
N THR A 95 -26.32 17.73 -43.35
CA THR A 95 -27.16 18.66 -44.08
C THR A 95 -26.99 18.44 -45.57
N THR A 96 -28.13 18.23 -46.24
CA THR A 96 -28.22 18.13 -47.70
C THR A 96 -29.26 19.12 -48.23
N THR A 97 -29.44 19.18 -49.54
CA THR A 97 -30.54 19.97 -50.18
C THR A 97 -31.93 19.45 -49.78
N GLY A 98 -32.01 18.20 -49.31
CA GLY A 98 -33.27 17.56 -48.89
C GLY A 98 -33.64 17.78 -47.42
N GLY A 99 -32.73 18.36 -46.61
CA GLY A 99 -32.93 18.59 -45.20
C GLY A 99 -31.71 18.25 -44.33
N THR A 100 -31.97 18.23 -43.00
CA THR A 100 -30.93 18.00 -42.00
C THR A 100 -31.33 16.78 -41.13
N ALA A 101 -30.31 15.96 -40.82
CA ALA A 101 -30.42 14.87 -39.87
C ALA A 101 -29.38 15.11 -38.74
N THR A 102 -29.74 14.72 -37.53
CA THR A 102 -28.85 14.83 -36.37
C THR A 102 -28.68 13.49 -35.67
N GLY A 103 -27.52 13.30 -35.03
CA GLY A 103 -27.19 12.13 -34.25
C GLY A 103 -26.04 12.45 -33.29
N GLN A 104 -25.53 11.46 -32.62
CA GLN A 104 -24.42 11.62 -31.71
C GLN A 104 -23.50 10.40 -31.77
N ILE A 105 -22.20 10.62 -31.67
CA ILE A 105 -21.20 9.61 -31.38
C ILE A 105 -20.95 9.67 -29.88
N THR A 106 -21.27 8.62 -29.16
CA THR A 106 -20.98 8.48 -27.74
C THR A 106 -19.79 7.56 -27.56
N VAL A 107 -18.93 7.88 -26.63
CA VAL A 107 -17.76 7.09 -26.29
C VAL A 107 -17.88 6.65 -24.83
N ASP A 108 -17.94 5.33 -24.61
CA ASP A 108 -17.85 4.75 -23.31
C ASP A 108 -16.41 4.28 -23.08
N ALA A 109 -15.80 4.69 -21.98
CA ALA A 109 -14.52 4.21 -21.54
C ALA A 109 -14.69 3.36 -20.29
N LEU A 110 -13.85 2.37 -20.10
CA LEU A 110 -13.81 1.56 -18.90
C LEU A 110 -12.87 2.21 -17.91
N ASP A 111 -13.38 2.40 -16.70
CA ASP A 111 -12.59 2.84 -15.57
C ASP A 111 -11.54 1.81 -15.19
N ASP A 112 -10.40 2.23 -14.66
CA ASP A 112 -9.40 1.34 -14.12
C ASP A 112 -9.36 1.41 -12.58
N ALA A 113 -8.53 0.63 -11.94
CA ALA A 113 -8.38 0.63 -10.50
C ALA A 113 -6.93 0.33 -10.11
N PRO A 114 -6.49 0.75 -8.92
CA PRO A 114 -5.14 0.44 -8.47
C PRO A 114 -4.96 -1.07 -8.31
N VAL A 115 -3.74 -1.52 -8.54
CA VAL A 115 -3.37 -2.93 -8.38
C VAL A 115 -2.28 -3.06 -7.33
N LEU A 116 -2.54 -3.85 -6.29
CA LEU A 116 -1.55 -4.29 -5.33
C LEU A 116 -1.14 -5.72 -5.70
N SER A 117 -0.03 -5.84 -6.45
CA SER A 117 0.38 -7.10 -7.07
C SER A 117 1.17 -8.01 -6.12
N THR A 118 1.85 -7.45 -5.13
CA THR A 118 2.61 -8.21 -4.15
C THR A 118 2.64 -7.49 -2.81
N LEU A 119 2.25 -8.20 -1.77
CA LEU A 119 2.59 -7.89 -0.38
C LEU A 119 3.00 -9.21 0.27
N ASP A 120 4.29 -9.36 0.54
CA ASP A 120 4.84 -10.58 1.10
C ASP A 120 5.98 -10.26 2.07
N THR A 121 6.23 -11.14 3.01
CA THR A 121 7.34 -11.09 3.93
C THR A 121 8.08 -12.43 3.94
N THR A 122 9.39 -12.37 3.99
CA THR A 122 10.22 -13.56 4.18
C THR A 122 10.15 -14.09 5.61
N GLN A 123 9.59 -13.29 6.53
CA GLN A 123 9.50 -13.57 7.95
C GLN A 123 8.07 -13.97 8.30
N THR A 124 7.77 -15.26 8.32
CA THR A 124 6.48 -15.78 8.82
C THR A 124 6.42 -15.82 10.34
N THR A 125 7.60 -15.86 10.96
CA THR A 125 7.78 -15.89 12.41
C THR A 125 9.03 -15.08 12.76
N VAL A 126 8.94 -14.20 13.74
CA VAL A 126 10.06 -13.40 14.28
C VAL A 126 10.15 -13.59 15.78
N ALA A 127 11.33 -13.37 16.35
CA ALA A 127 11.47 -13.31 17.81
C ALA A 127 10.68 -12.12 18.36
N ASP A 128 10.06 -12.31 19.53
CA ASP A 128 9.53 -11.19 20.28
C ASP A 128 10.67 -10.19 20.55
N GLY A 129 10.43 -8.90 20.31
CA GLY A 129 11.48 -7.88 20.34
C GLY A 129 12.31 -7.74 19.08
N GLU A 130 12.00 -8.47 17.98
CA GLU A 130 12.63 -8.22 16.67
C GLU A 130 12.43 -6.76 16.25
N ALA A 131 13.52 -6.12 15.87
CA ALA A 131 13.53 -4.69 15.61
C ALA A 131 12.92 -4.31 14.25
N ALA A 132 12.87 -5.23 13.27
CA ALA A 132 12.40 -4.93 11.93
C ALA A 132 11.71 -6.10 11.25
N LEU A 133 10.67 -5.76 10.48
CA LEU A 133 10.06 -6.66 9.50
C LEU A 133 10.46 -6.22 8.10
N THR A 134 10.82 -7.17 7.26
CA THR A 134 11.20 -6.91 5.87
C THR A 134 10.38 -7.76 4.90
N GLY A 135 10.21 -7.25 3.70
CA GLY A 135 9.46 -7.97 2.67
C GLY A 135 9.43 -7.25 1.33
N THR A 136 8.49 -7.65 0.52
CA THR A 136 8.27 -7.07 -0.81
C THR A 136 6.88 -6.48 -0.91
N LEU A 137 6.80 -5.25 -1.41
CA LEU A 137 5.58 -4.52 -1.72
C LEU A 137 5.66 -4.01 -3.15
N SER A 138 4.70 -4.40 -4.00
CA SER A 138 4.59 -3.94 -5.38
C SER A 138 3.16 -3.58 -5.71
N PHE A 139 2.96 -2.39 -6.25
CA PHE A 139 1.65 -1.85 -6.60
C PHE A 139 1.75 -0.84 -7.74
N THR A 140 0.62 -0.59 -8.38
CA THR A 140 0.41 0.50 -9.34
C THR A 140 -0.88 1.24 -9.01
N PRO A 141 -0.88 2.57 -8.99
CA PRO A 141 -2.11 3.35 -8.79
C PRO A 141 -3.08 3.35 -9.99
N GLY A 142 -2.69 2.76 -11.13
CA GLY A 142 -3.52 2.82 -12.34
C GLY A 142 -3.28 4.07 -13.18
N ALA A 143 -4.27 4.43 -14.01
CA ALA A 143 -4.26 5.61 -14.87
C ALA A 143 -4.41 6.90 -14.04
N ASP A 144 -5.20 6.84 -12.95
CA ASP A 144 -5.45 7.93 -12.02
C ASP A 144 -4.37 8.08 -10.94
N ALA A 145 -3.11 8.00 -11.38
CA ALA A 145 -1.95 8.06 -10.48
C ALA A 145 -1.75 9.44 -9.83
N GLU A 146 -2.33 10.51 -10.37
CA GLU A 146 -2.27 11.84 -9.78
C GLU A 146 -3.18 11.91 -8.55
N GLY A 147 -2.60 12.25 -7.40
CA GLY A 147 -3.33 12.26 -6.13
C GLY A 147 -3.38 10.91 -5.41
N ALA A 148 -2.86 9.84 -6.02
CA ALA A 148 -2.82 8.53 -5.41
C ALA A 148 -2.09 8.53 -4.06
N GLN A 149 -2.59 7.72 -3.13
CA GLN A 149 -2.04 7.54 -1.79
C GLN A 149 -1.80 6.07 -1.49
N VAL A 150 -0.79 5.82 -0.67
CA VAL A 150 -0.55 4.48 -0.12
C VAL A 150 -0.54 4.58 1.39
N THR A 151 -1.36 3.79 2.04
CA THR A 151 -1.42 3.74 3.49
C THR A 151 -0.95 2.37 3.99
N VAL A 152 -0.06 2.37 4.96
CA VAL A 152 0.40 1.17 5.66
C VAL A 152 -0.04 1.25 7.11
N GLU A 153 -0.81 0.26 7.55
CA GLU A 153 -1.27 0.12 8.93
C GLU A 153 -0.59 -1.10 9.56
N VAL A 154 0.11 -0.90 10.66
CA VAL A 154 0.81 -1.97 11.38
C VAL A 154 0.96 -1.61 12.85
N GLU A 155 0.68 -2.54 13.76
CA GLU A 155 0.80 -2.36 15.22
C GLU A 155 0.14 -1.07 15.75
N GLY A 156 -1.02 -0.69 15.19
CA GLY A 156 -1.76 0.52 15.56
C GLY A 156 -1.15 1.82 15.03
N GLN A 157 -0.09 1.76 14.26
CA GLN A 157 0.51 2.89 13.58
C GLN A 157 0.05 2.98 12.13
N THR A 158 -0.02 4.19 11.62
CA THR A 158 -0.37 4.48 10.23
C THR A 158 0.76 5.26 9.58
N PHE A 159 1.19 4.79 8.42
CA PHE A 159 2.17 5.45 7.57
C PHE A 159 1.52 5.82 6.25
N THR A 160 1.64 7.08 5.86
CA THR A 160 1.11 7.57 4.58
C THR A 160 2.25 7.78 3.61
N GLY A 161 2.17 7.11 2.48
CA GLY A 161 3.10 7.24 1.36
C GLY A 161 2.67 8.35 0.42
N THR A 162 3.62 9.19 0.04
CA THR A 162 3.48 10.19 -1.02
C THR A 162 4.53 9.96 -2.07
N LYS A 163 4.17 10.17 -3.35
CA LYS A 163 5.10 9.98 -4.47
C LYS A 163 5.76 11.30 -4.83
N ALA A 164 7.09 11.34 -4.82
CA ALA A 164 7.88 12.48 -5.27
C ALA A 164 9.04 11.99 -6.14
N ASN A 165 9.24 12.61 -7.31
CA ASN A 165 10.30 12.26 -8.27
C ASN A 165 10.32 10.76 -8.66
N GLY A 166 9.16 10.12 -8.69
CA GLY A 166 9.02 8.70 -9.03
C GLY A 166 9.18 7.73 -7.86
N GLU A 167 9.57 8.21 -6.68
CA GLU A 167 9.78 7.41 -5.48
C GLU A 167 8.69 7.64 -4.43
N TRP A 168 8.34 6.60 -3.67
CA TRP A 168 7.39 6.68 -2.57
C TRP A 168 8.13 6.92 -1.26
N THR A 169 7.72 7.97 -0.55
CA THR A 169 8.24 8.31 0.78
C THR A 169 7.11 8.18 1.80
N PHE A 170 7.35 7.46 2.87
CA PHE A 170 6.36 7.22 3.92
C PHE A 170 6.64 8.09 5.15
N THR A 171 5.57 8.67 5.68
CA THR A 171 5.60 9.45 6.93
C THR A 171 4.50 8.94 7.85
N GLY A 172 4.77 8.95 9.14
CA GLY A 172 3.85 8.45 10.17
C GLY A 172 4.62 7.82 11.32
N GLY A 173 3.91 7.05 12.15
CA GLY A 173 4.48 6.43 13.35
C GLY A 173 4.72 7.45 14.47
N SER A 174 3.84 7.44 15.48
CA SER A 174 3.93 8.36 16.64
C SER A 174 4.81 7.83 17.78
N ASP A 175 5.21 6.57 17.71
CA ASP A 175 5.89 5.81 18.74
C ASP A 175 7.39 5.60 18.48
N GLY A 176 7.91 6.21 17.41
CA GLY A 176 9.29 6.03 16.95
C GLY A 176 9.49 4.90 15.96
N SER A 177 8.40 4.21 15.54
CA SER A 177 8.44 3.28 14.42
C SER A 177 8.61 4.00 13.08
N SER A 178 9.03 3.28 12.05
CA SER A 178 9.16 3.81 10.70
C SER A 178 8.86 2.77 9.63
N PHE A 179 8.34 3.21 8.50
CA PHE A 179 8.16 2.38 7.31
C PHE A 179 8.95 2.98 6.15
N GLN A 180 9.70 2.17 5.45
CA GLN A 180 10.49 2.55 4.30
C GLN A 180 10.23 1.60 3.13
N LEU A 181 10.17 2.15 1.92
CA LEU A 181 10.08 1.40 0.68
C LEU A 181 11.21 1.82 -0.25
N ASN A 182 12.03 0.86 -0.67
CA ASN A 182 13.14 1.09 -1.59
C ASN A 182 12.96 0.17 -2.81
N GLY A 183 12.53 0.74 -3.92
CA GLY A 183 12.02 -0.04 -5.04
C GLY A 183 10.79 -0.86 -4.61
N THR A 184 10.91 -2.18 -4.57
CA THR A 184 9.88 -3.09 -4.06
C THR A 184 10.18 -3.64 -2.68
N ALA A 185 11.37 -3.40 -2.12
CA ALA A 185 11.73 -3.90 -0.79
C ALA A 185 11.22 -2.96 0.29
N PHE A 186 10.43 -3.46 1.23
CA PHE A 186 10.03 -2.67 2.39
C PHE A 186 10.78 -3.08 3.65
N THR A 187 10.90 -2.12 4.56
CA THR A 187 11.35 -2.31 5.94
C THR A 187 10.42 -1.56 6.86
N TYR A 188 9.76 -2.27 7.76
CA TYR A 188 9.09 -1.69 8.91
C TYR A 188 9.98 -1.84 10.13
N THR A 189 10.39 -0.73 10.73
CA THR A 189 11.16 -0.72 11.97
C THR A 189 10.22 -0.50 13.13
N ARG A 190 10.21 -1.42 14.06
CA ARG A 190 9.38 -1.36 15.27
C ARG A 190 9.96 -0.35 16.26
N PRO A 191 9.13 0.26 17.12
CA PRO A 191 9.63 1.17 18.14
C PRO A 191 10.52 0.41 19.16
N SER A 192 11.53 1.10 19.67
CA SER A 192 12.42 0.52 20.70
C SER A 192 11.72 0.23 22.03
N SER A 193 10.52 0.74 22.23
CA SER A 193 9.66 0.46 23.39
C SER A 193 8.84 -0.82 23.26
N ASN A 194 8.77 -1.43 22.09
CA ASN A 194 8.21 -2.77 21.91
C ASN A 194 9.20 -3.78 22.47
N THR A 195 9.27 -3.78 23.78
CA THR A 195 10.08 -4.73 24.53
C THR A 195 9.43 -6.09 24.51
N THR A 196 10.24 -7.10 24.55
CA THR A 196 9.88 -8.49 24.81
C THR A 196 8.90 -8.53 26.00
N ASP A 197 7.63 -8.79 25.72
CA ASP A 197 6.63 -8.96 26.79
C ASP A 197 6.41 -10.44 27.15
N GLY A 198 7.15 -11.32 26.49
CA GLY A 198 7.12 -12.77 26.72
C GLY A 198 5.88 -13.44 26.15
N ARG A 199 5.18 -12.82 25.23
CA ARG A 199 3.96 -13.36 24.63
C ARG A 199 4.16 -13.69 23.16
N ASN A 200 3.36 -14.63 22.69
CA ASN A 200 3.22 -14.87 21.26
C ASN A 200 2.14 -13.93 20.73
N ASP A 201 2.53 -12.97 19.93
CA ASP A 201 1.64 -11.99 19.34
C ASP A 201 1.54 -12.19 17.82
N THR A 202 0.60 -11.48 17.23
CA THR A 202 0.40 -11.47 15.79
C THR A 202 0.52 -10.04 15.29
N ILE A 203 1.48 -9.82 14.39
CA ILE A 203 1.67 -8.54 13.71
C ILE A 203 0.96 -8.64 12.36
N ILE A 204 -0.01 -7.77 12.14
CA ILE A 204 -0.70 -7.64 10.85
C ILE A 204 -0.22 -6.35 10.21
N LEU A 205 0.40 -6.47 9.03
CA LEU A 205 0.76 -5.34 8.18
C LEU A 205 -0.25 -5.30 7.05
N LYS A 206 -1.02 -4.21 6.98
CA LYS A 206 -2.06 -3.97 5.99
C LYS A 206 -1.64 -2.81 5.10
N VAL A 207 -1.73 -3.00 3.80
CA VAL A 207 -1.45 -1.97 2.80
C VAL A 207 -2.73 -1.67 2.05
N THR A 208 -3.01 -0.39 1.88
CA THR A 208 -4.09 0.15 1.07
C THR A 208 -3.51 1.10 0.05
N VAL A 209 -3.80 0.88 -1.22
CA VAL A 209 -3.49 1.79 -2.33
C VAL A 209 -4.80 2.42 -2.74
N THR A 210 -4.84 3.75 -2.76
CA THR A 210 -5.98 4.53 -3.24
C THR A 210 -5.48 5.38 -4.40
N ASP A 211 -6.16 5.36 -5.54
CA ASP A 211 -5.81 6.20 -6.69
C ASP A 211 -6.41 7.61 -6.59
N GLY A 212 -6.35 8.36 -7.68
CA GLY A 212 -6.71 9.77 -7.67
C GLY A 212 -8.20 10.05 -7.56
N ASP A 213 -9.05 9.14 -7.98
CA ASP A 213 -10.51 9.24 -7.93
C ASP A 213 -11.13 8.47 -6.75
N GLY A 214 -10.34 7.65 -6.06
CA GLY A 214 -10.70 7.03 -4.78
C GLY A 214 -10.90 5.53 -4.83
N ASP A 215 -10.56 4.87 -5.92
CA ASP A 215 -10.58 3.41 -6.02
C ASP A 215 -9.49 2.80 -5.14
N ILE A 216 -9.72 1.59 -4.64
CA ILE A 216 -8.91 1.00 -3.57
C ILE A 216 -8.48 -0.43 -3.90
N ALA A 217 -7.17 -0.70 -3.77
CA ALA A 217 -6.63 -2.04 -3.64
C ALA A 217 -6.05 -2.26 -2.24
N GLN A 218 -6.32 -3.41 -1.63
CA GLN A 218 -5.90 -3.69 -0.26
C GLN A 218 -5.42 -5.12 -0.08
N GLN A 219 -4.33 -5.30 0.66
CA GLN A 219 -3.82 -6.60 1.09
C GLN A 219 -3.27 -6.53 2.52
N SER A 220 -3.15 -7.72 3.15
CA SER A 220 -2.54 -7.84 4.47
C SER A 220 -1.62 -9.05 4.51
N VAL A 221 -0.52 -8.93 5.26
CA VAL A 221 0.36 -10.04 5.60
C VAL A 221 0.44 -10.17 7.12
N THR A 222 0.55 -11.41 7.60
CA THR A 222 0.58 -11.73 9.02
C THR A 222 1.91 -12.35 9.37
N VAL A 223 2.53 -11.83 10.44
CA VAL A 223 3.77 -12.36 11.04
C VAL A 223 3.50 -12.67 12.50
N ASN A 224 3.89 -13.85 12.95
CA ASN A 224 3.74 -14.24 14.35
C ASN A 224 5.03 -13.94 15.11
N THR A 225 4.92 -13.42 16.33
CA THR A 225 6.06 -13.33 17.24
C THR A 225 6.15 -14.61 18.06
N VAL A 226 7.38 -15.01 18.35
CA VAL A 226 7.66 -16.11 19.29
C VAL A 226 8.21 -15.50 20.56
N ALA A 227 7.53 -15.75 21.66
CA ALA A 227 7.94 -15.29 22.97
C ALA A 227 9.37 -15.70 23.30
N GLY A 228 10.16 -14.74 23.72
CA GLY A 228 11.50 -14.94 24.27
C GLY A 228 11.45 -15.29 25.76
N PRO A 229 12.59 -15.69 26.35
CA PRO A 229 12.66 -15.91 27.78
C PRO A 229 12.53 -14.60 28.55
N LEU A 230 11.75 -14.59 29.61
CA LEU A 230 11.56 -13.46 30.51
C LEU A 230 12.34 -13.67 31.81
N PHE A 231 12.91 -12.58 32.32
CA PHE A 231 13.45 -12.50 33.66
C PHE A 231 12.43 -11.82 34.57
N GLU A 232 11.66 -12.62 35.33
CA GLU A 232 10.62 -12.09 36.20
C GLU A 232 11.23 -11.50 37.48
N GLY A 233 10.85 -10.27 37.83
CA GLY A 233 11.27 -9.62 39.08
C GLY A 233 11.85 -8.22 38.95
N ALA A 234 12.01 -7.70 37.71
CA ALA A 234 12.38 -6.29 37.53
C ALA A 234 11.79 -5.69 36.26
N PRO A 235 11.30 -4.46 36.26
CA PRO A 235 10.89 -3.77 35.05
C PRO A 235 12.13 -3.53 34.18
N SER A 236 12.03 -3.89 32.90
CA SER A 236 12.98 -3.67 31.81
C SER A 236 14.48 -3.88 32.17
N GLY A 237 14.96 -5.06 31.83
CA GLY A 237 16.36 -5.41 31.99
C GLY A 237 16.73 -6.17 33.27
N GLY A 238 15.75 -6.80 33.87
CA GLY A 238 15.77 -7.72 34.99
C GLY A 238 16.98 -7.68 35.92
N SER A 239 16.77 -7.28 37.16
CA SER A 239 17.82 -7.33 38.17
C SER A 239 17.32 -8.02 39.40
N SER A 240 17.99 -9.06 39.84
CA SER A 240 17.81 -9.65 41.20
C SER A 240 18.85 -9.09 42.13
N VAL A 241 18.41 -8.53 43.23
CA VAL A 241 19.29 -7.95 44.24
C VAL A 241 19.38 -8.88 45.43
N VAL A 242 20.56 -9.35 45.76
CA VAL A 242 20.86 -10.05 47.01
C VAL A 242 21.54 -9.07 47.93
N THR A 243 20.95 -8.80 49.06
CA THR A 243 21.55 -7.96 50.09
C THR A 243 22.14 -8.85 51.19
N THR A 244 23.43 -8.70 51.42
CA THR A 244 24.10 -9.41 52.51
C THR A 244 24.72 -8.40 53.46
N ASP A 245 24.86 -8.80 54.70
CA ASP A 245 25.52 -7.99 55.73
C ASP A 245 27.02 -8.29 55.76
N GLU A 246 27.83 -7.25 55.75
CA GLU A 246 29.28 -7.37 55.83
C GLU A 246 29.72 -8.10 57.11
N GLY A 247 28.95 -8.02 58.15
CA GLY A 247 29.14 -8.79 59.42
C GLY A 247 29.08 -10.30 59.24
N ASN A 248 28.54 -10.80 58.08
CA ASN A 248 28.47 -12.21 57.77
C ASN A 248 29.75 -12.77 57.12
N ILE A 249 30.78 -11.97 56.90
CA ILE A 249 32.05 -12.44 56.34
C ILE A 249 32.76 -13.37 57.31
N PRO A 250 33.04 -14.63 56.95
CA PRO A 250 33.72 -15.56 57.85
C PRO A 250 35.10 -15.03 58.30
N GLY A 251 35.32 -14.96 59.61
CA GLY A 251 36.60 -14.50 60.18
C GLY A 251 36.71 -13.00 60.43
N MET A 252 35.71 -12.20 60.09
CA MET A 252 35.58 -10.81 60.46
C MET A 252 34.74 -10.75 61.77
N GLY A 253 35.28 -10.25 62.81
CA GLY A 253 34.52 -10.05 64.05
C GLY A 253 33.40 -9.04 63.88
N SER A 254 32.20 -9.38 64.21
CA SER A 254 31.06 -8.48 64.11
C SER A 254 31.25 -7.29 65.08
N GLN A 255 31.38 -6.13 64.48
CA GLN A 255 31.32 -4.86 65.22
C GLN A 255 29.91 -4.23 65.13
N HIS A 256 28.97 -4.91 64.49
CA HIS A 256 27.65 -4.35 64.26
C HIS A 256 26.61 -5.13 65.04
N GLU A 257 26.46 -4.75 66.29
CA GLU A 257 25.30 -5.11 67.04
C GLU A 257 24.11 -4.26 66.66
N THR A 258 23.32 -4.76 65.77
CA THR A 258 21.90 -4.38 65.73
C THR A 258 21.08 -5.62 65.85
N SER A 259 20.21 -5.59 66.74
CA SER A 259 19.11 -6.45 67.23
C SER A 259 18.47 -7.49 66.29
N ALA A 260 19.09 -7.90 65.21
CA ALA A 260 18.62 -8.99 64.38
C ALA A 260 19.36 -10.26 64.71
N THR A 261 18.65 -11.24 65.16
CA THR A 261 19.05 -12.62 65.38
C THR A 261 19.47 -13.35 64.12
N ARG A 262 20.49 -12.85 63.44
CA ARG A 262 21.12 -13.55 62.33
C ARG A 262 22.40 -14.23 62.84
N PRO A 263 22.54 -15.55 62.60
CA PRO A 263 23.78 -16.23 62.95
C PRO A 263 24.94 -15.61 62.19
N PHE A 264 26.03 -15.39 62.87
CA PHE A 264 27.29 -14.90 62.30
C PHE A 264 27.77 -15.86 61.18
N GLY A 265 28.07 -15.35 60.01
CA GLY A 265 28.51 -16.16 58.85
C GLY A 265 27.40 -16.87 58.11
N ALA A 266 26.11 -16.55 58.40
CA ALA A 266 25.01 -17.11 57.64
C ALA A 266 25.02 -16.59 56.18
N ALA A 267 24.83 -17.50 55.25
CA ALA A 267 24.63 -17.14 53.83
C ALA A 267 23.33 -16.40 53.65
N THR A 268 23.28 -15.45 52.74
CA THR A 268 22.04 -14.79 52.34
C THR A 268 21.50 -15.50 51.11
N ASP A 269 20.28 -15.98 51.22
CA ASP A 269 19.61 -16.63 50.10
C ASP A 269 18.94 -15.59 49.18
N GLY A 270 19.11 -15.76 47.89
CA GLY A 270 18.44 -15.00 46.86
C GLY A 270 17.85 -15.94 45.83
N SER A 271 16.78 -15.54 45.24
CA SER A 271 16.12 -16.29 44.16
C SER A 271 15.63 -15.37 43.09
N PHE A 272 15.57 -15.89 41.89
CA PHE A 272 14.89 -15.27 40.77
C PHE A 272 14.11 -16.34 40.03
N LYS A 273 13.08 -15.91 39.33
CA LYS A 273 12.28 -16.77 38.45
C LYS A 273 12.57 -16.41 37.00
N MET A 274 12.74 -17.42 36.18
CA MET A 274 12.78 -17.29 34.71
C MET A 274 11.51 -17.88 34.13
N GLU A 275 10.92 -17.19 33.19
CA GLU A 275 9.87 -17.72 32.35
C GLU A 275 10.49 -18.05 30.98
N LEU A 276 10.48 -19.33 30.58
CA LEU A 276 11.00 -19.82 29.32
C LEU A 276 9.83 -20.20 28.42
N HIS A 277 9.79 -19.62 27.22
CA HIS A 277 8.77 -19.89 26.23
C HIS A 277 9.40 -20.68 25.08
N GLY A 278 9.25 -22.00 25.09
CA GLY A 278 9.75 -22.87 24.04
C GLY A 278 10.79 -23.90 24.51
N ALA A 279 11.71 -24.24 23.62
CA ALA A 279 12.70 -25.30 23.82
C ALA A 279 13.81 -24.92 24.81
N ASP A 280 14.75 -25.81 24.94
CA ASP A 280 15.90 -25.70 25.83
C ASP A 280 16.63 -24.36 25.80
N ALA A 281 17.09 -23.89 26.95
CA ALA A 281 17.77 -22.61 27.09
C ALA A 281 19.13 -22.77 27.80
N THR A 282 20.04 -21.84 27.56
CA THR A 282 21.28 -21.72 28.30
C THR A 282 21.27 -20.44 29.13
N VAL A 283 21.54 -20.53 30.41
CA VAL A 283 21.62 -19.43 31.36
C VAL A 283 23.05 -19.29 31.81
N SER A 284 23.62 -18.09 31.76
CA SER A 284 24.96 -17.81 32.25
C SER A 284 24.88 -16.96 33.53
N ILE A 285 25.45 -17.46 34.60
CA ILE A 285 25.53 -16.78 35.90
C ILE A 285 27.01 -16.67 36.29
N GLY A 286 27.51 -15.45 36.36
CA GLY A 286 28.92 -15.20 36.73
C GLY A 286 29.94 -15.95 35.83
N GLY A 287 29.60 -16.17 34.55
CA GLY A 287 30.43 -16.90 33.60
C GLY A 287 30.28 -18.43 33.67
N THR A 288 29.40 -18.95 34.51
CA THR A 288 29.04 -20.38 34.58
C THR A 288 27.78 -20.61 33.74
N GLU A 289 27.91 -21.48 32.75
CA GLU A 289 26.76 -21.85 31.91
C GLU A 289 25.96 -23.00 32.57
N LEU A 290 24.67 -22.77 32.66
CA LEU A 290 23.69 -23.76 33.10
C LEU A 290 22.73 -24.03 31.95
N LYS A 291 22.40 -25.31 31.71
CA LYS A 291 21.43 -25.71 30.69
C LYS A 291 20.10 -26.01 31.35
N VAL A 292 19.03 -25.51 30.73
CA VAL A 292 17.64 -25.86 31.06
C VAL A 292 17.13 -26.73 29.91
N GLU A 293 16.78 -27.96 30.19
CA GLU A 293 16.30 -28.94 29.22
C GLU A 293 14.89 -29.40 29.63
N ASN A 294 13.97 -29.41 28.67
CA ASN A 294 12.58 -29.85 28.84
C ASN A 294 11.75 -29.01 29.88
N GLY A 295 12.07 -27.75 30.08
CA GLY A 295 11.32 -26.81 30.93
C GLY A 295 11.66 -26.90 32.42
#